data_686eeba6c445748a0e9b1286c2246ecb
#
_entry.id   686eeba6c445748a0e9b1286c2246ecb
#
_cell.length_a   1.000
_cell.length_b   1.000
_cell.length_c   1.000
_cell.angle_alpha   90.00
_cell.angle_beta   90.00
_cell.angle_gamma   90.00
#
_symmetry.space_group_name_H-M   'P 1'
#
loop_
_entity.id
_entity.type
_entity.pdbx_description
1 polymer ?
#
loop_
_entity_poly.entity_id
_entity_poly.type
_entity_poly.pdbx_seq_one_letter_code
_entity_poly.pdbx_strand_id
1 'polypeptide(L)'
;LTGFARHGFFDLTVEAEGDLEVDTHHTIEDIGIVLGTAIHQAVGSKEGIVRYGTAILPMDEALILCSLDLCGRPYLGWDLTLDREFVGDLETEMIKEFFYAVSYSAAMNLHIRQMAGSNNHHIIEGTFKAFSKALSQAVSTDSRITGVLSTKGSL
;
A
#
# COMPACT_ATOMS: atom_id res chain seq x y z
N LEU A 1 -9.59 3.94 -2.12
CA LEU A 1 -8.73 3.57 -3.26
C LEU A 1 -8.67 4.66 -4.34
N THR A 2 -9.68 5.52 -4.49
CA THR A 2 -9.64 6.64 -5.46
C THR A 2 -8.42 7.54 -5.23
N GLY A 3 -8.10 7.88 -3.97
CA GLY A 3 -6.90 8.63 -3.61
C GLY A 3 -5.61 7.91 -3.99
N PHE A 4 -5.55 6.59 -3.75
CA PHE A 4 -4.42 5.75 -4.16
C PHE A 4 -4.19 5.82 -5.69
N ALA A 5 -5.21 5.57 -6.48
CA ALA A 5 -5.12 5.62 -7.95
C ALA A 5 -4.68 7.00 -8.44
N ARG A 6 -5.33 8.06 -7.95
CA ARG A 6 -5.07 9.44 -8.38
C ARG A 6 -3.65 9.92 -8.08
N HIS A 7 -3.18 9.68 -6.84
CA HIS A 7 -1.87 10.17 -6.41
C HIS A 7 -0.71 9.30 -6.90
N GLY A 8 -0.94 8.02 -7.17
CA GLY A 8 0.05 7.11 -7.73
C GLY A 8 0.12 7.11 -9.26
N PHE A 9 -0.83 7.79 -9.92
CA PHE A 9 -0.99 7.77 -11.38
C PHE A 9 -1.29 6.35 -11.91
N PHE A 10 -2.09 5.60 -11.16
CA PHE A 10 -2.56 4.28 -11.56
C PHE A 10 -3.94 4.36 -12.19
N ASP A 11 -4.16 3.62 -13.27
CA ASP A 11 -5.50 3.31 -13.77
C ASP A 11 -6.04 2.14 -12.97
N LEU A 12 -7.07 2.38 -12.17
CA LEU A 12 -7.64 1.39 -11.25
C LEU A 12 -9.16 1.37 -11.37
N THR A 13 -9.70 0.20 -11.65
CA THR A 13 -11.13 -0.11 -11.53
C THR A 13 -11.28 -1.19 -10.45
N VAL A 14 -12.18 -0.96 -9.51
CA VAL A 14 -12.50 -1.91 -8.44
C VAL A 14 -14.00 -2.16 -8.45
N GLU A 15 -14.37 -3.41 -8.61
CA GLU A 15 -15.73 -3.91 -8.45
C GLU A 15 -15.69 -4.99 -7.37
N ALA A 16 -16.49 -4.83 -6.33
CA ALA A 16 -16.54 -5.76 -5.22
C ALA A 16 -17.98 -5.96 -4.76
N GLU A 17 -18.33 -7.20 -4.48
CA GLU A 17 -19.55 -7.60 -3.81
C GLU A 17 -19.14 -8.48 -2.63
N GLY A 18 -19.67 -8.23 -1.45
CA GLY A 18 -19.26 -8.92 -0.23
C GLY A 18 -20.43 -9.15 0.71
N ASP A 19 -20.18 -9.95 1.73
CA ASP A 19 -21.12 -10.38 2.78
C ASP A 19 -21.25 -9.33 3.90
N LEU A 20 -21.57 -8.09 3.51
CA LEU A 20 -21.64 -6.91 4.42
C LEU A 20 -22.68 -7.08 5.54
N GLU A 21 -23.56 -8.07 5.44
CA GLU A 21 -24.48 -8.47 6.52
C GLU A 21 -23.75 -9.15 7.70
N VAL A 22 -22.51 -9.61 7.50
CA VAL A 22 -21.64 -10.13 8.56
C VAL A 22 -20.83 -8.98 9.15
N ASP A 23 -19.90 -8.44 8.37
CA ASP A 23 -19.10 -7.26 8.63
C ASP A 23 -18.37 -6.82 7.35
N THR A 24 -17.41 -5.90 7.49
CA THR A 24 -16.60 -5.41 6.36
C THR A 24 -15.29 -6.19 6.16
N HIS A 25 -14.96 -7.14 7.04
CA HIS A 25 -13.65 -7.79 7.11
C HIS A 25 -13.30 -8.52 5.82
N HIS A 26 -14.12 -9.51 5.44
CA HIS A 26 -13.86 -10.33 4.25
C HIS A 26 -13.73 -9.48 2.98
N THR A 27 -14.63 -8.51 2.81
CA THR A 27 -14.63 -7.64 1.63
C THR A 27 -13.34 -6.81 1.53
N ILE A 28 -12.89 -6.23 2.64
CA ILE A 28 -11.69 -5.37 2.67
C ILE A 28 -10.41 -6.21 2.50
N GLU A 29 -10.35 -7.37 3.15
CA GLU A 29 -9.24 -8.31 2.99
C GLU A 29 -9.14 -8.80 1.54
N ASP A 30 -10.23 -9.24 0.94
CA ASP A 30 -10.27 -9.73 -0.45
C ASP A 30 -9.85 -8.64 -1.45
N ILE A 31 -10.30 -7.40 -1.27
CA ILE A 31 -9.84 -6.27 -2.08
C ILE A 31 -8.31 -6.07 -1.92
N GLY A 32 -7.78 -6.21 -0.71
CA GLY A 32 -6.35 -6.15 -0.44
C GLY A 32 -5.58 -7.27 -1.14
N ILE A 33 -6.08 -8.52 -1.08
CA ILE A 33 -5.49 -9.69 -1.75
C ILE A 33 -5.47 -9.50 -3.27
N VAL A 34 -6.61 -9.09 -3.85
CA VAL A 34 -6.72 -8.90 -5.30
C VAL A 34 -5.81 -7.76 -5.78
N LEU A 35 -5.78 -6.62 -5.06
CA LEU A 35 -4.89 -5.51 -5.38
C LEU A 35 -3.42 -5.91 -5.28
N GLY A 36 -3.03 -6.61 -4.22
CA GLY A 36 -1.67 -7.10 -4.03
C GLY A 36 -1.26 -8.07 -5.14
N THR A 37 -2.15 -8.99 -5.52
CA THR A 37 -1.95 -9.93 -6.62
C THR A 37 -1.80 -9.20 -7.96
N ALA A 38 -2.63 -8.18 -8.22
CA ALA A 38 -2.55 -7.36 -9.42
C ALA A 38 -1.21 -6.60 -9.50
N ILE A 39 -0.74 -6.02 -8.38
CA ILE A 39 0.59 -5.39 -8.30
C ILE A 39 1.69 -6.42 -8.62
N HIS A 40 1.64 -7.60 -8.01
CA HIS A 40 2.62 -8.67 -8.24
C HIS A 40 2.69 -9.06 -9.71
N GLN A 41 1.54 -9.24 -10.35
CA GLN A 41 1.45 -9.58 -11.76
C GLN A 41 1.94 -8.45 -12.66
N ALA A 42 1.59 -7.20 -12.34
CA ALA A 42 1.97 -6.03 -13.14
C ALA A 42 3.48 -5.76 -13.14
N VAL A 43 4.17 -5.99 -12.01
CA VAL A 43 5.63 -5.82 -11.94
C VAL A 43 6.41 -6.98 -12.56
N GLY A 44 5.78 -8.12 -12.77
CA GLY A 44 6.33 -9.27 -13.49
C GLY A 44 7.74 -9.67 -13.05
N SER A 45 8.69 -9.67 -13.98
CA SER A 45 10.10 -10.01 -13.73
C SER A 45 10.87 -9.02 -12.87
N LYS A 46 10.31 -7.83 -12.64
CA LYS A 46 10.94 -6.71 -11.91
C LYS A 46 12.21 -6.17 -12.56
N GLU A 47 12.40 -6.41 -13.84
CA GLU A 47 13.53 -5.90 -14.61
C GLU A 47 13.37 -4.39 -14.88
N GLY A 48 14.46 -3.65 -14.71
CA GLY A 48 14.52 -2.21 -15.02
C GLY A 48 13.76 -1.30 -14.09
N ILE A 49 13.03 -1.82 -13.08
CA ILE A 49 12.31 -0.97 -12.11
C ILE A 49 13.23 -0.50 -10.99
N VAL A 50 12.86 0.64 -10.39
CA VAL A 50 13.57 1.23 -9.23
C VAL A 50 13.52 0.31 -8.00
N ARG A 51 12.48 -0.51 -7.87
CA ARG A 51 12.27 -1.52 -6.83
C ARG A 51 11.92 -0.95 -5.46
N TYR A 52 12.57 0.12 -5.03
CA TYR A 52 12.34 0.77 -3.74
C TYR A 52 11.52 2.02 -3.91
N GLY A 53 10.63 2.28 -2.95
CA GLY A 53 9.92 3.53 -2.91
C GLY A 53 9.72 4.02 -1.49
N THR A 54 9.90 5.33 -1.29
CA THR A 54 9.68 5.95 0.01
C THR A 54 8.99 7.29 -0.17
N ALA A 55 7.94 7.52 0.60
CA ALA A 55 7.24 8.79 0.66
C ALA A 55 6.98 9.19 2.10
N ILE A 56 7.15 10.46 2.39
CA ILE A 56 6.70 11.10 3.63
C ILE A 56 5.72 12.18 3.21
N LEU A 57 4.45 12.02 3.58
CA LEU A 57 3.38 12.89 3.10
C LEU A 57 2.60 13.49 4.26
N PRO A 58 2.36 14.82 4.21
CA PRO A 58 1.47 15.48 5.12
C PRO A 58 0.01 15.35 4.66
N MET A 59 -0.90 15.26 5.62
CA MET A 59 -2.32 15.47 5.47
C MET A 59 -2.78 16.29 6.67
N ASP A 60 -2.87 17.59 6.50
CA ASP A 60 -3.07 18.59 7.57
C ASP A 60 -2.04 18.36 8.72
N GLU A 61 -2.50 18.00 9.92
CA GLU A 61 -1.64 17.72 11.08
C GLU A 61 -1.00 16.32 11.05
N ALA A 62 -1.51 15.42 10.20
CA ALA A 62 -0.96 14.08 10.07
C ALA A 62 0.25 14.07 9.13
N LEU A 63 1.27 13.31 9.50
CA LEU A 63 2.47 13.08 8.71
C LEU A 63 2.74 11.59 8.67
N ILE A 64 2.70 10.99 7.47
CA ILE A 64 2.82 9.54 7.28
C ILE A 64 4.06 9.23 6.45
N LEU A 65 4.87 8.30 6.95
CA LEU A 65 5.94 7.65 6.20
C LEU A 65 5.43 6.32 5.66
N CYS A 66 5.67 6.09 4.37
CA CYS A 66 5.55 4.79 3.73
C CYS A 66 6.84 4.45 3.00
N SER A 67 7.38 3.26 3.24
CA SER A 67 8.58 2.77 2.55
C SER A 67 8.36 1.31 2.15
N LEU A 68 8.70 0.96 0.91
CA LEU A 68 8.51 -0.40 0.42
C LEU A 68 9.68 -0.90 -0.43
N ASP A 69 9.80 -2.24 -0.47
CA ASP A 69 10.74 -2.98 -1.31
C ASP A 69 9.99 -4.12 -2.03
N LEU A 70 9.99 -4.12 -3.36
CA LEU A 70 9.37 -5.16 -4.19
C LEU A 70 10.26 -6.41 -4.27
N CYS A 71 10.69 -6.92 -3.12
CA CYS A 71 11.75 -7.92 -2.97
C CYS A 71 11.31 -9.39 -3.09
N GLY A 72 10.03 -9.66 -3.32
CA GLY A 72 9.52 -11.05 -3.38
C GLY A 72 9.30 -11.72 -2.01
N ARG A 73 9.50 -11.00 -0.91
CA ARG A 73 9.28 -11.50 0.46
C ARG A 73 8.27 -10.61 1.19
N PRO A 74 7.14 -11.16 1.65
CA PRO A 74 6.12 -10.39 2.32
C PRO A 74 6.54 -9.95 3.71
N TYR A 75 6.24 -8.71 4.07
CA TYR A 75 6.35 -8.19 5.43
C TYR A 75 5.55 -6.89 5.57
N LEU A 76 4.80 -6.75 6.63
CA LEU A 76 4.16 -5.49 7.01
C LEU A 76 4.73 -4.97 8.34
N GLY A 77 5.44 -3.86 8.29
CA GLY A 77 5.79 -3.04 9.45
C GLY A 77 4.71 -1.97 9.65
N TRP A 78 3.94 -2.07 10.74
CA TRP A 78 2.79 -1.23 11.00
C TRP A 78 2.96 -0.45 12.31
N ASP A 79 2.91 0.87 12.22
CA ASP A 79 3.02 1.78 13.36
C ASP A 79 2.09 2.99 13.16
N LEU A 80 0.78 2.73 13.15
CA LEU A 80 -0.27 3.74 13.19
C LEU A 80 -1.09 3.57 14.46
N THR A 81 -1.51 4.69 15.03
CA THR A 81 -2.48 4.72 16.13
C THR A 81 -3.80 5.28 15.62
N LEU A 82 -4.81 4.45 15.57
CA LEU A 82 -6.19 4.81 15.23
C LEU A 82 -7.02 4.57 16.50
N ASP A 83 -7.43 5.66 17.14
CA ASP A 83 -8.08 5.63 18.46
C ASP A 83 -9.61 5.59 18.41
N ARG A 84 -10.18 5.67 17.21
CA ARG A 84 -11.61 5.53 16.96
C ARG A 84 -11.88 4.19 16.29
N GLU A 85 -12.96 3.55 16.70
CA GLU A 85 -13.43 2.31 16.12
C GLU A 85 -13.86 2.46 14.65
N PHE A 86 -14.50 3.60 14.33
CA PHE A 86 -15.01 3.90 13.00
C PHE A 86 -14.56 5.26 12.47
N VAL A 87 -14.39 5.34 11.15
CA VAL A 87 -14.30 6.57 10.36
C VAL A 87 -15.34 6.49 9.25
N GLY A 88 -16.48 7.21 9.39
CA GLY A 88 -17.67 6.95 8.61
C GLY A 88 -18.18 5.54 8.92
N ASP A 89 -18.43 4.75 7.89
CA ASP A 89 -18.86 3.35 8.00
C ASP A 89 -17.69 2.35 7.99
N LEU A 90 -16.45 2.84 7.98
CA LEU A 90 -15.25 2.02 7.90
C LEU A 90 -14.70 1.74 9.29
N GLU A 91 -14.58 0.48 9.65
CA GLU A 91 -13.87 0.01 10.84
C GLU A 91 -12.37 0.26 10.68
N THR A 92 -11.77 0.95 11.64
CA THR A 92 -10.38 1.40 11.50
C THR A 92 -9.37 0.25 11.56
N GLU A 93 -9.70 -0.85 12.23
CA GLU A 93 -8.85 -2.05 12.25
C GLU A 93 -8.67 -2.66 10.87
N MET A 94 -9.67 -2.52 9.98
CA MET A 94 -9.61 -3.04 8.61
C MET A 94 -8.54 -2.36 7.75
N ILE A 95 -8.06 -1.20 8.14
CA ILE A 95 -6.96 -0.53 7.42
C ILE A 95 -5.68 -1.36 7.52
N LYS A 96 -5.39 -1.91 8.69
CA LYS A 96 -4.22 -2.78 8.87
C LYS A 96 -4.38 -4.08 8.10
N GLU A 97 -5.56 -4.71 8.17
CA GLU A 97 -5.84 -5.96 7.46
C GLU A 97 -5.73 -5.77 5.93
N PHE A 98 -6.25 -4.66 5.40
CA PHE A 98 -6.06 -4.31 3.99
C PHE A 98 -4.58 -4.24 3.59
N PHE A 99 -3.74 -3.49 4.34
CA PHE A 99 -2.32 -3.37 3.99
C PHE A 99 -1.53 -4.65 4.25
N TYR A 100 -1.96 -5.46 5.22
CA TYR A 100 -1.42 -6.80 5.42
C TYR A 100 -1.67 -7.67 4.18
N ALA A 101 -2.93 -7.76 3.73
CA ALA A 101 -3.32 -8.52 2.55
C ALA A 101 -2.57 -8.05 1.30
N VAL A 102 -2.47 -6.73 1.07
CA VAL A 102 -1.70 -6.15 -0.05
C VAL A 102 -0.23 -6.55 0.02
N SER A 103 0.43 -6.40 1.17
CA SER A 103 1.87 -6.66 1.30
C SER A 103 2.21 -8.13 1.08
N TYR A 104 1.37 -9.03 1.57
CA TYR A 104 1.56 -10.47 1.43
C TYR A 104 1.29 -10.94 -0.01
N SER A 105 0.19 -10.49 -0.62
CA SER A 105 -0.17 -10.90 -1.98
C SER A 105 0.72 -10.28 -3.05
N ALA A 106 1.25 -9.08 -2.82
CA ALA A 106 2.25 -8.47 -3.68
C ALA A 106 3.67 -8.98 -3.45
N ALA A 107 3.90 -9.79 -2.40
CA ALA A 107 5.21 -10.26 -1.96
C ALA A 107 6.22 -9.10 -1.81
N MET A 108 5.82 -8.04 -1.08
CA MET A 108 6.66 -6.88 -0.81
C MET A 108 6.91 -6.69 0.69
N ASN A 109 8.04 -6.09 1.03
CA ASN A 109 8.17 -5.46 2.34
C ASN A 109 7.49 -4.10 2.29
N LEU A 110 6.59 -3.84 3.23
CA LEU A 110 5.85 -2.59 3.35
C LEU A 110 5.97 -2.08 4.78
N HIS A 111 6.48 -0.87 4.96
CA HIS A 111 6.53 -0.19 6.23
C HIS A 111 5.68 1.06 6.19
N ILE A 112 4.75 1.18 7.12
CA ILE A 112 3.89 2.36 7.27
C ILE A 112 4.03 2.86 8.71
N ARG A 113 4.35 4.15 8.86
CA ARG A 113 4.59 4.76 10.15
C ARG A 113 3.92 6.13 10.24
N GLN A 114 3.17 6.33 11.31
CA GLN A 114 2.67 7.65 11.69
C GLN A 114 3.79 8.43 12.39
N MET A 115 4.15 9.58 11.83
CA MET A 115 5.16 10.47 12.41
C MET A 115 4.52 11.58 13.23
N ALA A 116 3.30 12.00 12.86
CA ALA A 116 2.48 13.00 13.57
C ALA A 116 1.00 12.81 13.19
N GLY A 117 0.13 13.46 13.94
CA GLY A 117 -1.31 13.52 13.66
C GLY A 117 -2.16 12.85 14.73
N SER A 118 -3.44 13.20 14.75
CA SER A 118 -4.42 12.66 15.70
C SER A 118 -5.80 12.41 15.08
N ASN A 119 -6.10 13.03 13.92
CA ASN A 119 -7.35 12.79 13.23
C ASN A 119 -7.26 11.50 12.41
N ASN A 120 -8.05 10.48 12.77
CA ASN A 120 -8.01 9.17 12.13
C ASN A 120 -8.28 9.22 10.62
N HIS A 121 -9.18 10.11 10.15
CA HIS A 121 -9.43 10.28 8.73
C HIS A 121 -8.17 10.79 8.01
N HIS A 122 -7.50 11.81 8.55
CA HIS A 122 -6.27 12.37 7.97
C HIS A 122 -5.13 11.34 7.97
N ILE A 123 -5.00 10.56 9.04
CA ILE A 123 -4.01 9.48 9.14
C ILE A 123 -4.26 8.42 8.06
N ILE A 124 -5.52 7.95 7.92
CA ILE A 124 -5.89 6.93 6.93
C ILE A 124 -5.69 7.47 5.51
N GLU A 125 -6.21 8.66 5.20
CA GLU A 125 -6.06 9.25 3.87
C GLU A 125 -4.58 9.49 3.52
N GLY A 126 -3.79 10.03 4.47
CA GLY A 126 -2.36 10.21 4.35
C GLY A 126 -1.63 8.89 4.07
N THR A 127 -2.07 7.80 4.70
CA THR A 127 -1.51 6.46 4.51
C THR A 127 -1.70 5.97 3.07
N PHE A 128 -2.91 6.05 2.53
CA PHE A 128 -3.16 5.66 1.13
C PHE A 128 -2.40 6.53 0.13
N LYS A 129 -2.28 7.83 0.39
CA LYS A 129 -1.48 8.75 -0.45
C LYS A 129 0.01 8.42 -0.39
N ALA A 130 0.56 8.18 0.81
CA ALA A 130 1.97 7.85 1.00
C ALA A 130 2.32 6.51 0.33
N PHE A 131 1.47 5.48 0.52
CA PHE A 131 1.62 4.20 -0.15
C PHE A 131 1.61 4.34 -1.68
N SER A 132 0.65 5.11 -2.22
CA SER A 132 0.55 5.31 -3.66
C SER A 132 1.79 5.98 -4.26
N LYS A 133 2.35 6.98 -3.58
CA LYS A 133 3.59 7.65 -4.01
C LYS A 133 4.81 6.74 -3.91
N ALA A 134 4.94 6.00 -2.82
CA ALA A 134 6.01 5.03 -2.65
C ALA A 134 5.95 3.93 -3.72
N LEU A 135 4.75 3.38 -3.99
CA LEU A 135 4.58 2.37 -5.02
C LEU A 135 4.88 2.92 -6.42
N SER A 136 4.37 4.12 -6.76
CA SER A 136 4.64 4.77 -8.04
C SER A 136 6.15 4.96 -8.28
N GLN A 137 6.89 5.33 -7.24
CA GLN A 137 8.34 5.41 -7.31
C GLN A 137 8.99 4.03 -7.54
N ALA A 138 8.57 3.02 -6.78
CA ALA A 138 9.16 1.68 -6.85
C ALA A 138 8.97 0.99 -8.20
N VAL A 139 7.82 1.21 -8.86
CA VAL A 139 7.51 0.61 -10.17
C VAL A 139 8.03 1.45 -11.35
N SER A 140 8.54 2.65 -11.10
CA SER A 140 9.13 3.46 -12.16
C SER A 140 10.37 2.78 -12.73
N THR A 141 10.65 3.01 -14.02
CA THR A 141 11.84 2.49 -14.68
C THR A 141 12.99 3.47 -14.62
N ASP A 142 14.23 2.95 -14.52
CA ASP A 142 15.46 3.75 -14.61
C ASP A 142 16.39 3.11 -15.64
N SER A 143 16.77 3.85 -16.67
CA SER A 143 17.63 3.37 -17.77
C SER A 143 19.02 2.90 -17.33
N ARG A 144 19.45 3.24 -16.13
CA ARG A 144 20.71 2.79 -15.51
C ARG A 144 20.60 1.40 -14.91
N ILE A 145 19.36 0.90 -14.70
CA ILE A 145 19.12 -0.43 -14.14
C ILE A 145 19.00 -1.43 -15.28
N THR A 146 19.97 -2.34 -15.37
CA THR A 146 19.96 -3.45 -16.33
C THR A 146 19.58 -4.75 -15.61
N GLY A 147 18.52 -5.41 -16.06
CA GLY A 147 17.97 -6.59 -15.39
C GLY A 147 17.31 -6.26 -14.06
N VAL A 148 17.38 -7.17 -13.11
CA VAL A 148 16.79 -7.03 -11.77
C VAL A 148 17.77 -6.31 -10.84
N LEU A 149 17.32 -5.26 -10.14
CA LEU A 149 18.13 -4.52 -9.17
C LEU A 149 18.38 -5.36 -7.91
N SER A 150 19.30 -6.32 -8.04
CA SER A 150 19.69 -7.22 -6.95
C SER A 150 21.13 -7.71 -7.18
N THR A 151 21.95 -7.68 -6.15
CA THR A 151 23.31 -8.27 -6.19
C THR A 151 23.31 -9.79 -6.35
N LYS A 152 22.15 -10.44 -6.14
CA LYS A 152 21.95 -11.89 -6.32
C LYS A 152 21.47 -12.24 -7.73
N GLY A 153 21.09 -11.24 -8.54
CA GLY A 153 20.54 -11.45 -9.89
C GLY A 153 19.09 -11.94 -9.90
N SER A 154 18.43 -12.06 -8.75
CA SER A 154 17.02 -12.48 -8.62
C SER A 154 16.36 -11.84 -7.40
N LEU A 155 15.01 -11.80 -7.41
CA LEU A 155 14.15 -11.33 -6.32
C LEU A 155 13.05 -12.34 -6.02
#